data_f8d3798257ef5814d408bcbc433da5c0
#
_entry.id   f8d3798257ef5814d408bcbc433da5c0
#
_cell.length_a   1.000
_cell.length_b   1.000
_cell.length_c   1.000
_cell.angle_alpha   90.00
_cell.angle_beta   90.00
_cell.angle_gamma   90.00
#
_symmetry.space_group_name_H-M   'P 1'
#
loop_
_entity.id
_entity.type
_entity.pdbx_description
1 polymer ?
#
loop_
_entity_poly.entity_id
_entity_poly.type
_entity_poly.pdbx_seq_one_letter_code
_entity_poly.pdbx_strand_id
1 'polypeptide(L)'
;MKSYIYVHTVSADKVESHGLVWQARKELHKAVRKVLAASARVLRSPFADTFSTVDIEDHDCAVWLLLRKSREDSKAARLEAVRELSEAHHWHDYQYRIIAQACDPRTLIGLARSKESDRRFFLPPPPLPSLKEDSSTEEELRHLLASLPQTEIDECLQYFTSLALSESSQSLAAQKGGLWCFGGNGLPYAESFGEVPSATVEMFCLEAVVKHSEIPSHCDHIEAGGGLQLLQRLYQLYKDCPKVQRNIMRIIGNMALNEHLHPAIVRSGWVSIMAEALKSYHIMEASHAARTLANLDRETVCEKYQDGVYVLHPQCRTSQPIKADVLFIHGLMGAAFKTWRQHDSKRALTENVVVDENRYTTCWPKTWLAKDCPALRIISVEYDTSLSDWRARCPMERKSIAFRSNELLSKLRAAGVGDRPVIWISHSMGGLLVKKMLLEASRKPELSALINNTRGMIFYSVPHHGSRLAEYSVNIRYLLFPSLEVKELSKDSPALKKLQDDFVEFAKDKNFQVLNFVETQPTFIGRMIKLHIVPVESADLGIGDLIPVDVNHLDICKPKTKDAFLYQRTLQFICETLARDLKN
;
A
#
# COMPACT_ATOMS: atom_id res chain seq x y z
N MET A 1 40.48 17.34 -4.99
CA MET A 1 39.54 18.40 -5.37
C MET A 1 38.58 17.80 -6.43
N LYS A 2 37.37 17.47 -6.03
CA LYS A 2 36.33 17.00 -6.96
C LYS A 2 35.41 18.17 -7.25
N SER A 3 35.53 18.74 -8.43
CA SER A 3 34.65 19.80 -8.90
C SER A 3 33.36 19.17 -9.45
N TYR A 4 32.26 19.45 -8.78
CA TYR A 4 30.92 19.13 -9.29
C TYR A 4 30.46 20.27 -10.20
N ILE A 5 30.12 19.95 -11.44
CA ILE A 5 29.46 20.91 -12.34
C ILE A 5 27.96 20.76 -12.13
N TYR A 6 27.35 21.77 -11.49
CA TYR A 6 25.90 21.89 -11.42
C TYR A 6 25.39 22.56 -12.69
N VAL A 7 24.51 21.86 -13.42
CA VAL A 7 23.73 22.48 -14.51
C VAL A 7 22.36 22.86 -13.94
N HIS A 8 22.14 24.13 -13.71
CA HIS A 8 20.82 24.67 -13.40
C HIS A 8 19.90 24.48 -14.61
N THR A 9 18.78 23.78 -14.39
CA THR A 9 17.68 23.72 -15.36
C THR A 9 16.91 25.04 -15.31
N VAL A 10 17.01 25.81 -16.36
CA VAL A 10 16.16 26.99 -16.59
C VAL A 10 14.80 26.50 -17.07
N SER A 11 13.72 27.09 -16.56
CA SER A 11 12.33 26.76 -16.90
C SER A 11 12.07 26.86 -18.39
N ALA A 12 11.42 25.84 -18.94
CA ALA A 12 11.08 25.73 -20.35
C ALA A 12 9.76 26.44 -20.65
N ASP A 13 9.84 27.73 -20.90
CA ASP A 13 8.82 28.43 -21.68
C ASP A 13 9.48 29.01 -22.93
N LYS A 14 9.38 28.27 -24.03
CA LYS A 14 9.25 28.73 -25.41
C LYS A 14 9.59 27.61 -26.40
N VAL A 15 8.64 27.35 -27.27
CA VAL A 15 8.63 26.28 -28.29
C VAL A 15 9.69 26.40 -29.38
N GLU A 16 10.48 27.46 -29.41
CA GLU A 16 11.50 27.70 -30.48
C GLU A 16 12.94 27.27 -30.13
N SER A 17 13.18 26.79 -28.92
CA SER A 17 14.56 26.46 -28.47
C SER A 17 15.00 25.00 -28.69
N HIS A 18 14.13 24.12 -29.15
CA HIS A 18 14.44 22.68 -29.25
C HIS A 18 15.58 22.36 -30.24
N GLY A 19 15.70 23.13 -31.33
CA GLY A 19 16.79 22.96 -32.28
C GLY A 19 18.16 23.40 -31.76
N LEU A 20 18.21 24.51 -31.01
CA LEU A 20 19.44 25.06 -30.44
C LEU A 20 19.97 24.22 -29.27
N VAL A 21 19.10 23.74 -28.38
CA VAL A 21 19.49 22.86 -27.28
C VAL A 21 20.00 21.52 -27.80
N TRP A 22 19.41 20.99 -28.87
CA TRP A 22 19.87 19.76 -29.50
C TRP A 22 21.23 19.95 -30.18
N GLN A 23 21.44 21.08 -30.90
CA GLN A 23 22.74 21.42 -31.48
C GLN A 23 23.81 21.66 -30.43
N ALA A 24 23.49 22.40 -29.36
CA ALA A 24 24.41 22.63 -28.25
C ALA A 24 24.78 21.32 -27.54
N ARG A 25 23.83 20.38 -27.35
CA ARG A 25 24.11 19.04 -26.81
C ARG A 25 24.99 18.23 -27.78
N LYS A 26 24.74 18.29 -29.09
CA LYS A 26 25.56 17.60 -30.09
C LYS A 26 26.99 18.12 -30.10
N GLU A 27 27.19 19.43 -29.97
CA GLU A 27 28.53 20.04 -29.91
C GLU A 27 29.21 19.77 -28.55
N LEU A 28 28.47 19.75 -27.43
CA LEU A 28 29.00 19.34 -26.15
C LEU A 28 29.42 17.85 -26.16
N HIS A 29 28.62 16.98 -26.80
CA HIS A 29 29.00 15.57 -26.99
C HIS A 29 30.25 15.42 -27.85
N LYS A 30 30.38 16.21 -28.93
CA LYS A 30 31.60 16.23 -29.73
C LYS A 30 32.82 16.72 -28.96
N ALA A 31 32.64 17.73 -28.10
CA ALA A 31 33.71 18.25 -27.24
C ALA A 31 34.13 17.21 -26.17
N VAL A 32 33.17 16.59 -25.52
CA VAL A 32 33.41 15.52 -24.53
C VAL A 32 34.09 14.30 -25.19
N ARG A 33 33.66 13.91 -26.41
CA ARG A 33 34.34 12.85 -27.17
C ARG A 33 35.79 13.21 -27.49
N LYS A 34 36.06 14.46 -27.92
CA LYS A 34 37.44 14.91 -28.18
C LYS A 34 38.30 14.88 -26.93
N VAL A 35 37.76 15.29 -25.77
CA VAL A 35 38.47 15.26 -24.48
C VAL A 35 38.73 13.83 -24.04
N LEU A 36 37.73 12.94 -24.13
CA LEU A 36 37.89 11.53 -23.77
C LEU A 36 38.86 10.79 -24.70
N ALA A 37 38.81 11.08 -26.02
CA ALA A 37 39.76 10.51 -26.97
C ALA A 37 41.19 11.04 -26.76
N ALA A 38 41.35 12.31 -26.36
CA ALA A 38 42.64 12.88 -26.00
C ALA A 38 43.19 12.26 -24.68
N SER A 39 42.32 12.08 -23.66
CA SER A 39 42.69 11.43 -22.41
C SER A 39 43.05 9.95 -22.58
N ALA A 40 42.33 9.23 -23.45
CA ALA A 40 42.65 7.85 -23.81
C ALA A 40 44.00 7.69 -24.53
N ARG A 41 44.41 8.71 -25.34
CA ARG A 41 45.75 8.73 -25.97
C ARG A 41 46.87 9.00 -24.99
N VAL A 42 46.64 9.70 -23.90
CA VAL A 42 47.65 9.99 -22.87
C VAL A 42 47.81 8.83 -21.87
N LEU A 43 46.77 7.98 -21.70
CA LEU A 43 46.77 6.86 -20.78
C LEU A 43 47.02 5.47 -21.44
N ARG A 44 47.57 5.41 -22.65
CA ARG A 44 47.89 4.14 -23.30
C ARG A 44 48.98 3.37 -22.53
N SER A 45 48.51 2.43 -21.72
CA SER A 45 49.29 1.27 -21.25
C SER A 45 49.39 0.23 -22.38
N PRO A 46 50.50 -0.50 -22.51
CA PRO A 46 50.73 -1.45 -23.60
C PRO A 46 49.85 -2.71 -23.61
N PHE A 47 48.86 -2.81 -22.72
CA PHE A 47 47.94 -3.94 -22.60
C PHE A 47 46.54 -3.73 -23.16
N ALA A 48 46.29 -2.67 -23.94
CA ALA A 48 44.93 -2.29 -24.38
C ALA A 48 44.59 -2.66 -25.84
N ASP A 49 45.23 -3.66 -26.42
CA ASP A 49 45.06 -4.01 -27.86
C ASP A 49 44.00 -5.08 -28.18
N THR A 50 42.97 -5.25 -27.33
CA THR A 50 41.87 -6.22 -27.61
C THR A 50 40.45 -5.72 -27.39
N PHE A 51 40.20 -4.42 -27.31
CA PHE A 51 38.83 -3.91 -27.33
C PHE A 51 38.59 -3.08 -28.60
N SER A 52 37.76 -3.61 -29.51
CA SER A 52 37.40 -2.93 -30.75
C SER A 52 36.62 -1.64 -30.42
N THR A 53 37.09 -0.52 -30.96
CA THR A 53 36.48 0.82 -30.82
C THR A 53 35.13 0.95 -31.54
N VAL A 54 34.66 -0.08 -32.20
CA VAL A 54 33.43 -0.12 -33.00
C VAL A 54 32.19 -0.30 -32.08
N ASP A 55 32.32 -1.05 -30.98
CA ASP A 55 31.15 -1.37 -30.12
C ASP A 55 30.65 -0.21 -29.23
N ILE A 56 31.50 0.76 -28.94
CA ILE A 56 31.14 1.89 -28.06
C ILE A 56 30.29 2.95 -28.81
N GLU A 57 30.48 3.12 -30.10
CA GLU A 57 29.75 4.12 -30.89
C GLU A 57 28.31 3.70 -31.22
N ASP A 58 28.07 2.42 -31.46
CA ASP A 58 26.74 1.89 -31.79
C ASP A 58 25.81 1.82 -30.57
N HIS A 59 26.34 1.44 -29.40
CA HIS A 59 25.55 1.36 -28.16
C HIS A 59 25.08 2.74 -27.65
N ASP A 60 25.92 3.76 -27.73
CA ASP A 60 25.54 5.13 -27.34
C ASP A 60 24.44 5.69 -28.25
N CYS A 61 24.48 5.38 -29.53
CA CYS A 61 23.43 5.79 -30.48
C CYS A 61 22.08 5.09 -30.19
N ALA A 62 22.09 3.80 -29.87
CA ALA A 62 20.88 3.04 -29.57
C ALA A 62 20.15 3.57 -28.32
N VAL A 63 20.88 3.89 -27.26
CA VAL A 63 20.32 4.45 -26.02
C VAL A 63 19.63 5.79 -26.24
N TRP A 64 20.29 6.69 -26.99
CA TRP A 64 19.71 7.99 -27.29
C TRP A 64 18.48 7.88 -28.20
N LEU A 65 18.43 6.92 -29.08
CA LEU A 65 17.25 6.60 -29.88
C LEU A 65 16.10 6.12 -28.98
N LEU A 66 16.36 5.27 -27.99
CA LEU A 66 15.35 4.81 -27.03
C LEU A 66 14.83 5.96 -26.16
N LEU A 67 15.70 6.86 -25.67
CA LEU A 67 15.28 8.03 -24.92
C LEU A 67 14.47 9.01 -25.79
N ARG A 68 14.78 9.14 -27.08
CA ARG A 68 13.97 9.90 -28.02
C ARG A 68 12.62 9.24 -28.24
N LYS A 69 12.59 7.93 -28.50
CA LYS A 69 11.37 7.12 -28.68
C LYS A 69 10.47 7.16 -27.44
N SER A 70 11.06 7.20 -26.22
CA SER A 70 10.30 7.32 -24.97
C SER A 70 9.57 8.66 -24.79
N ARG A 71 9.83 9.65 -25.65
CA ARG A 71 9.19 10.97 -25.64
C ARG A 71 8.27 11.22 -26.85
N GLU A 72 8.14 10.25 -27.75
CA GLU A 72 7.26 10.35 -28.91
C GLU A 72 5.79 10.44 -28.51
N ASP A 73 4.95 10.95 -29.40
CA ASP A 73 3.51 11.07 -29.16
C ASP A 73 2.82 9.71 -29.08
N SER A 74 3.36 8.69 -29.76
CA SER A 74 2.83 7.33 -29.74
C SER A 74 3.04 6.66 -28.39
N LYS A 75 1.93 6.35 -27.69
CA LYS A 75 1.96 5.61 -26.43
C LYS A 75 2.65 4.24 -26.58
N ALA A 76 2.37 3.53 -27.67
CA ALA A 76 2.99 2.22 -27.93
C ALA A 76 4.51 2.34 -28.07
N ALA A 77 5.00 3.35 -28.79
CA ALA A 77 6.43 3.60 -28.95
C ALA A 77 7.10 3.93 -27.61
N ARG A 78 6.45 4.77 -26.79
CA ARG A 78 6.98 5.10 -25.45
C ARG A 78 7.08 3.87 -24.55
N LEU A 79 6.02 3.05 -24.49
CA LEU A 79 5.99 1.84 -23.65
C LEU A 79 7.07 0.85 -24.09
N GLU A 80 7.24 0.67 -25.40
CA GLU A 80 8.26 -0.21 -25.96
C GLU A 80 9.66 0.30 -25.62
N ALA A 81 9.93 1.60 -25.80
CA ALA A 81 11.21 2.20 -25.47
C ALA A 81 11.57 2.04 -23.97
N VAL A 82 10.59 2.24 -23.08
CA VAL A 82 10.80 2.02 -21.63
C VAL A 82 11.08 0.56 -21.33
N ARG A 83 10.42 -0.39 -22.01
CA ARG A 83 10.67 -1.82 -21.87
C ARG A 83 12.11 -2.16 -22.28
N GLU A 84 12.53 -1.73 -23.48
CA GLU A 84 13.89 -1.96 -23.97
C GLU A 84 14.95 -1.33 -23.07
N LEU A 85 14.72 -0.10 -22.54
CA LEU A 85 15.60 0.54 -21.57
C LEU A 85 15.70 -0.26 -20.27
N SER A 86 14.59 -0.83 -19.79
CA SER A 86 14.57 -1.61 -18.54
C SER A 86 15.30 -2.95 -18.64
N GLU A 87 15.38 -3.52 -19.85
CA GLU A 87 16.06 -4.79 -20.14
C GLU A 87 17.56 -4.62 -20.37
N ALA A 88 18.08 -3.39 -20.38
CA ALA A 88 19.50 -3.12 -20.61
C ALA A 88 20.32 -3.35 -19.32
N HIS A 89 21.16 -4.38 -19.31
CA HIS A 89 21.92 -4.79 -18.11
C HIS A 89 23.45 -4.69 -18.26
N HIS A 90 23.94 -4.29 -19.43
CA HIS A 90 25.37 -4.38 -19.77
C HIS A 90 26.07 -3.02 -19.87
N TRP A 91 25.49 -1.97 -19.31
CA TRP A 91 26.06 -0.64 -19.39
C TRP A 91 27.00 -0.34 -18.22
N HIS A 92 27.94 0.57 -18.47
CA HIS A 92 28.79 1.12 -17.41
C HIS A 92 27.99 2.09 -16.53
N ASP A 93 28.41 2.27 -15.27
CA ASP A 93 27.73 3.13 -14.29
C ASP A 93 27.52 4.57 -14.78
N TYR A 94 28.47 5.13 -15.53
CA TYR A 94 28.34 6.47 -16.09
C TYR A 94 27.21 6.56 -17.14
N GLN A 95 26.98 5.52 -17.91
CA GLN A 95 25.91 5.47 -18.92
C GLN A 95 24.54 5.46 -18.25
N TYR A 96 24.35 4.65 -17.21
CA TYR A 96 23.12 4.67 -16.40
C TYR A 96 22.84 6.07 -15.84
N ARG A 97 23.86 6.77 -15.32
CA ARG A 97 23.72 8.12 -14.77
C ARG A 97 23.33 9.15 -15.83
N ILE A 98 23.95 9.09 -17.00
CA ILE A 98 23.64 9.97 -18.12
C ILE A 98 22.18 9.78 -18.56
N ILE A 99 21.73 8.52 -18.67
CA ILE A 99 20.36 8.19 -19.04
C ILE A 99 19.39 8.67 -17.97
N ALA A 100 19.67 8.38 -16.71
CA ALA A 100 18.85 8.81 -15.59
C ALA A 100 18.65 10.34 -15.56
N GLN A 101 19.71 11.10 -15.82
CA GLN A 101 19.65 12.57 -15.93
C GLN A 101 18.85 13.05 -17.15
N ALA A 102 18.83 12.25 -18.21
CA ALA A 102 18.14 12.58 -19.46
C ALA A 102 16.68 12.11 -19.50
N CYS A 103 16.26 11.22 -18.59
CA CYS A 103 14.90 10.73 -18.52
C CYS A 103 13.92 11.85 -18.16
N ASP A 104 12.80 11.89 -18.86
CA ASP A 104 11.65 12.67 -18.40
C ASP A 104 10.89 11.94 -17.27
N PRO A 105 10.01 12.63 -16.52
CA PRO A 105 9.26 12.04 -15.40
C PRO A 105 8.49 10.77 -15.77
N ARG A 106 7.85 10.70 -16.93
CA ARG A 106 7.07 9.54 -17.38
C ARG A 106 7.96 8.33 -17.63
N THR A 107 9.09 8.55 -18.29
CA THR A 107 10.09 7.53 -18.56
C THR A 107 10.67 6.99 -17.23
N LEU A 108 11.02 7.89 -16.30
CA LEU A 108 11.55 7.50 -14.98
C LEU A 108 10.54 6.68 -14.16
N ILE A 109 9.28 7.09 -14.13
CA ILE A 109 8.20 6.34 -13.46
C ILE A 109 8.01 4.97 -14.15
N GLY A 110 8.06 4.93 -15.47
CA GLY A 110 7.97 3.69 -16.23
C GLY A 110 9.08 2.71 -15.90
N LEU A 111 10.32 3.19 -15.80
CA LEU A 111 11.48 2.39 -15.38
C LEU A 111 11.32 1.91 -13.93
N ALA A 112 10.84 2.77 -13.02
CA ALA A 112 10.59 2.39 -11.63
C ALA A 112 9.53 1.28 -11.50
N ARG A 113 8.58 1.21 -12.44
CA ARG A 113 7.55 0.19 -12.52
C ARG A 113 7.92 -1.00 -13.42
N SER A 114 9.10 -1.02 -14.01
CA SER A 114 9.59 -2.17 -14.77
C SER A 114 10.33 -3.13 -13.86
N LYS A 115 9.96 -4.42 -13.93
CA LYS A 115 10.51 -5.47 -13.06
C LYS A 115 12.02 -5.63 -13.22
N GLU A 116 12.50 -5.57 -14.45
CA GLU A 116 13.89 -5.85 -14.84
C GLU A 116 14.78 -4.60 -14.72
N SER A 117 14.24 -3.42 -14.39
CA SER A 117 14.99 -2.17 -14.36
C SER A 117 16.17 -2.21 -13.37
N ASP A 118 17.34 -1.80 -13.84
CA ASP A 118 18.54 -1.70 -13.01
C ASP A 118 18.42 -0.52 -12.04
N ARG A 119 18.90 -0.71 -10.79
CA ARG A 119 18.85 0.34 -9.75
C ARG A 119 19.67 1.58 -10.09
N ARG A 120 20.68 1.45 -10.94
CA ARG A 120 21.55 2.54 -11.37
C ARG A 120 20.84 3.60 -12.22
N PHE A 121 19.62 3.32 -12.72
CA PHE A 121 18.76 4.32 -13.34
C PHE A 121 18.22 5.36 -12.36
N PHE A 122 18.24 5.08 -11.05
CA PHE A 122 17.64 5.96 -10.05
C PHE A 122 18.75 6.71 -9.33
N LEU A 123 18.85 8.01 -9.65
CA LEU A 123 19.80 8.90 -9.01
C LEU A 123 19.44 9.09 -7.52
N PRO A 124 20.42 9.29 -6.65
CA PRO A 124 20.15 9.69 -5.28
C PRO A 124 19.23 10.90 -5.25
N PRO A 125 18.33 11.01 -4.26
CA PRO A 125 17.54 12.21 -4.07
C PRO A 125 18.41 13.45 -4.00
N PRO A 126 17.90 14.64 -4.39
CA PRO A 126 18.61 15.91 -4.22
C PRO A 126 19.03 16.11 -2.76
N PRO A 127 20.14 16.81 -2.51
CA PRO A 127 20.54 17.15 -1.15
C PRO A 127 19.43 17.97 -0.48
N LEU A 128 19.09 17.59 0.74
CA LEU A 128 18.06 18.27 1.52
C LEU A 128 18.55 19.64 1.97
N PRO A 129 17.71 20.70 1.95
CA PRO A 129 18.04 21.98 2.52
C PRO A 129 18.41 21.83 4.01
N SER A 130 19.30 22.65 4.53
CA SER A 130 19.57 22.70 5.97
C SER A 130 18.29 23.08 6.72
N LEU A 131 18.10 22.54 7.92
CA LEU A 131 17.09 23.06 8.84
C LEU A 131 17.46 24.51 9.21
N LYS A 132 16.46 25.30 9.58
CA LYS A 132 16.70 26.62 10.18
C LYS A 132 17.55 26.44 11.44
N GLU A 133 18.43 27.41 11.74
CA GLU A 133 19.18 27.41 12.99
C GLU A 133 18.19 27.25 14.15
N ASP A 134 18.47 26.30 15.03
CA ASP A 134 17.66 25.95 16.23
C ASP A 134 16.32 25.26 15.98
N SER A 135 15.99 24.83 14.74
CA SER A 135 14.74 24.09 14.46
C SER A 135 14.95 22.57 14.45
N SER A 136 14.10 21.84 15.16
CA SER A 136 14.04 20.39 15.15
C SER A 136 13.10 19.85 14.05
N THR A 137 13.23 18.57 13.69
CA THR A 137 12.30 17.92 12.75
C THR A 137 10.87 17.86 13.31
N GLU A 138 10.72 17.77 14.62
CA GLU A 138 9.43 17.84 15.31
C GLU A 138 8.77 19.20 15.12
N GLU A 139 9.52 20.28 15.34
CA GLU A 139 9.01 21.65 15.18
C GLU A 139 8.60 21.95 13.73
N GLU A 140 9.43 21.57 12.76
CA GLU A 140 9.11 21.72 11.35
C GLU A 140 7.83 20.94 10.97
N LEU A 141 7.65 19.73 11.53
CA LEU A 141 6.46 18.91 11.27
C LEU A 141 5.20 19.51 11.93
N ARG A 142 5.32 20.05 13.15
CA ARG A 142 4.25 20.79 13.82
C ARG A 142 3.90 22.07 13.06
N HIS A 143 4.90 22.80 12.58
CA HIS A 143 4.70 24.00 11.78
C HIS A 143 3.98 23.70 10.47
N LEU A 144 4.40 22.63 9.76
CA LEU A 144 3.70 22.16 8.58
C LEU A 144 2.23 21.85 8.90
N LEU A 145 1.97 21.05 9.96
CA LEU A 145 0.63 20.66 10.35
C LEU A 145 -0.25 21.86 10.72
N ALA A 146 0.31 22.84 11.43
CA ALA A 146 -0.39 24.07 11.80
C ALA A 146 -0.75 24.96 10.60
N SER A 147 0.02 24.86 9.51
CA SER A 147 -0.24 25.61 8.27
C SER A 147 -1.33 25.00 7.38
N LEU A 148 -1.78 23.77 7.68
CA LEU A 148 -2.76 23.09 6.86
C LEU A 148 -4.17 23.67 7.07
N PRO A 149 -5.01 23.69 6.02
CA PRO A 149 -6.38 24.19 6.12
C PRO A 149 -7.19 23.45 7.19
N GLN A 150 -8.06 24.20 7.88
CA GLN A 150 -9.03 23.64 8.83
C GLN A 150 -10.42 23.45 8.19
N THR A 151 -10.51 23.60 6.88
CA THR A 151 -11.72 23.35 6.08
C THR A 151 -11.73 21.91 5.59
N GLU A 152 -12.91 21.36 5.31
CA GLU A 152 -13.10 20.00 4.78
C GLU A 152 -12.62 18.88 5.73
N ILE A 153 -12.38 19.19 7.01
CA ILE A 153 -11.96 18.22 8.01
C ILE A 153 -13.16 17.73 8.82
N ASP A 154 -13.16 16.42 9.10
CA ASP A 154 -14.12 15.81 10.02
C ASP A 154 -13.66 15.95 11.49
N GLU A 155 -14.55 15.63 12.43
CA GLU A 155 -14.27 15.70 13.86
C GLU A 155 -13.06 14.84 14.27
N CYS A 156 -12.84 13.72 13.58
CA CYS A 156 -11.71 12.82 13.83
C CYS A 156 -10.39 13.48 13.44
N LEU A 157 -10.33 14.11 12.27
CA LEU A 157 -9.14 14.82 11.80
C LEU A 157 -8.87 16.05 12.65
N GLN A 158 -9.93 16.80 13.05
CA GLN A 158 -9.80 17.92 13.98
C GLN A 158 -9.20 17.46 15.32
N TYR A 159 -9.67 16.33 15.86
CA TYR A 159 -9.13 15.75 17.08
C TYR A 159 -7.64 15.40 16.95
N PHE A 160 -7.24 14.70 15.90
CA PHE A 160 -5.83 14.33 15.68
C PHE A 160 -4.95 15.57 15.50
N THR A 161 -5.40 16.55 14.74
CA THR A 161 -4.66 17.80 14.52
C THR A 161 -4.49 18.56 15.83
N SER A 162 -5.54 18.72 16.61
CA SER A 162 -5.49 19.40 17.92
C SER A 162 -4.56 18.68 18.89
N LEU A 163 -4.61 17.34 18.90
CA LEU A 163 -3.74 16.52 19.74
C LEU A 163 -2.26 16.68 19.35
N ALA A 164 -1.96 16.66 18.06
CA ALA A 164 -0.60 16.81 17.54
C ALA A 164 -0.02 18.21 17.75
N LEU A 165 -0.88 19.24 17.77
CA LEU A 165 -0.48 20.65 17.98
C LEU A 165 -0.49 21.08 19.45
N SER A 166 -1.00 20.27 20.39
CA SER A 166 -1.02 20.63 21.80
C SER A 166 0.43 20.93 22.30
N GLU A 167 0.56 22.07 22.98
CA GLU A 167 1.86 22.68 23.28
C GLU A 167 2.76 21.88 24.22
N SER A 168 2.23 20.94 24.99
CA SER A 168 3.05 20.12 25.86
C SER A 168 3.04 18.65 25.47
N SER A 169 4.21 18.09 25.26
CA SER A 169 4.42 16.65 25.17
C SER A 169 3.82 15.91 26.40
N GLN A 170 3.73 16.59 27.55
CA GLN A 170 3.07 16.09 28.75
C GLN A 170 1.55 15.99 28.60
N SER A 171 0.89 16.91 27.89
CA SER A 171 -0.56 16.82 27.65
C SER A 171 -0.91 15.69 26.67
N LEU A 172 -0.07 15.44 25.68
CA LEU A 172 -0.17 14.27 24.78
C LEU A 172 -0.02 12.95 25.55
N ALA A 173 0.96 12.89 26.47
CA ALA A 173 1.18 11.73 27.31
C ALA A 173 0.02 11.55 28.32
N ALA A 174 -0.50 12.63 28.90
CA ALA A 174 -1.61 12.58 29.84
C ALA A 174 -2.94 12.18 29.17
N GLN A 175 -3.21 12.67 27.95
CA GLN A 175 -4.39 12.29 27.20
C GLN A 175 -4.33 10.84 26.71
N LYS A 176 -3.16 10.33 26.30
CA LYS A 176 -2.96 8.91 26.04
C LYS A 176 -2.85 8.09 27.33
N GLY A 177 -2.24 8.60 28.37
CA GLY A 177 -2.15 7.97 29.69
C GLY A 177 -3.50 7.76 30.32
N GLY A 178 -4.44 8.68 30.19
CA GLY A 178 -5.84 8.50 30.59
C GLY A 178 -6.53 7.33 29.86
N LEU A 179 -6.18 7.11 28.60
CA LEU A 179 -6.65 5.96 27.80
C LEU A 179 -5.86 4.65 28.06
N TRP A 180 -4.63 4.74 28.58
CA TRP A 180 -3.73 3.60 28.82
C TRP A 180 -3.67 3.14 30.29
N CYS A 181 -4.10 3.98 31.23
CA CYS A 181 -4.03 3.67 32.68
C CYS A 181 -4.85 2.47 33.13
N PHE A 182 -5.76 1.97 32.31
CA PHE A 182 -6.57 0.80 32.65
C PHE A 182 -5.97 -0.55 32.18
N GLY A 183 -4.76 -0.55 31.64
CA GLY A 183 -4.08 -1.75 31.14
C GLY A 183 -3.23 -2.52 32.16
N GLY A 184 -3.18 -2.15 33.43
CA GLY A 184 -2.38 -2.84 34.45
C GLY A 184 -2.50 -2.19 35.83
N ASN A 185 -2.93 -2.95 36.79
CA ASN A 185 -2.80 -2.78 38.27
C ASN A 185 -3.43 -1.54 38.93
N GLY A 186 -4.27 -0.75 38.31
CA GLY A 186 -5.10 0.24 39.02
C GLY A 186 -4.35 1.38 39.72
N LEU A 187 -3.10 1.65 39.39
CA LEU A 187 -2.32 2.76 39.92
C LEU A 187 -2.29 3.90 38.89
N PRO A 188 -2.50 5.16 39.32
CA PRO A 188 -2.34 6.30 38.46
C PRO A 188 -0.86 6.42 38.06
N TYR A 189 -0.55 6.18 36.81
CA TYR A 189 0.79 6.31 36.22
C TYR A 189 1.15 7.80 35.97
N ALA A 190 0.74 8.70 36.87
CA ALA A 190 0.91 10.13 36.71
C ALA A 190 2.29 10.68 37.14
N GLU A 191 3.16 9.88 37.76
CA GLU A 191 4.37 10.42 38.40
C GLU A 191 5.70 10.06 37.78
N SER A 192 5.78 9.33 36.66
CA SER A 192 7.09 8.92 36.12
C SER A 192 7.30 9.15 34.61
N PHE A 193 6.55 10.01 33.96
CA PHE A 193 6.88 10.37 32.59
C PHE A 193 7.86 11.52 32.57
N GLY A 194 9.13 11.16 32.44
CA GLY A 194 10.10 12.02 31.80
C GLY A 194 9.58 12.48 30.43
N GLU A 195 10.23 13.44 29.80
CA GLU A 195 9.87 14.00 28.50
C GLU A 195 9.41 12.90 27.52
N VAL A 196 8.27 13.09 26.86
CA VAL A 196 7.82 12.17 25.81
C VAL A 196 8.87 12.19 24.70
N PRO A 197 9.39 11.05 24.25
CA PRO A 197 10.38 11.02 23.19
C PRO A 197 9.87 11.73 21.93
N SER A 198 10.71 12.56 21.31
CA SER A 198 10.39 13.30 20.09
C SER A 198 9.82 12.39 18.99
N ALA A 199 10.36 11.19 18.83
CA ALA A 199 9.82 10.17 17.90
C ALA A 199 8.34 9.85 18.12
N THR A 200 7.82 9.96 19.34
CA THR A 200 6.40 9.71 19.63
C THR A 200 5.55 10.89 19.17
N VAL A 201 6.01 12.11 19.36
CA VAL A 201 5.32 13.34 18.93
C VAL A 201 5.29 13.41 17.40
N GLU A 202 6.43 13.16 16.75
CA GLU A 202 6.53 13.11 15.29
C GLU A 202 5.59 12.05 14.70
N MET A 203 5.43 10.92 15.37
CA MET A 203 4.47 9.89 14.94
C MET A 203 3.03 10.41 14.95
N PHE A 204 2.64 11.17 15.99
CA PHE A 204 1.29 11.78 16.04
C PHE A 204 1.08 12.81 14.95
N CYS A 205 2.06 13.68 14.76
CA CYS A 205 2.01 14.65 13.68
C CYS A 205 1.90 13.95 12.32
N LEU A 206 2.68 12.90 12.08
CA LEU A 206 2.59 12.12 10.84
C LEU A 206 1.23 11.44 10.67
N GLU A 207 0.62 10.91 11.73
CA GLU A 207 -0.73 10.34 11.66
C GLU A 207 -1.77 11.39 11.28
N ALA A 208 -1.66 12.61 11.80
CA ALA A 208 -2.50 13.74 11.39
C ALA A 208 -2.25 14.12 9.92
N VAL A 209 -0.99 14.26 9.51
CA VAL A 209 -0.64 14.58 8.11
C VAL A 209 -1.11 13.49 7.14
N VAL A 210 -1.08 12.20 7.53
CA VAL A 210 -1.68 11.13 6.70
C VAL A 210 -3.14 11.42 6.42
N LYS A 211 -3.91 11.83 7.44
CA LYS A 211 -5.33 12.15 7.27
C LYS A 211 -5.54 13.41 6.42
N HIS A 212 -4.78 14.46 6.65
CA HIS A 212 -4.80 15.64 5.79
C HIS A 212 -4.47 15.30 4.34
N SER A 213 -3.52 14.40 4.08
CA SER A 213 -3.14 13.99 2.73
C SER A 213 -4.22 13.19 1.97
N GLU A 214 -5.27 12.71 2.66
CA GLU A 214 -6.45 12.11 2.02
C GLU A 214 -7.35 13.16 1.33
N ILE A 215 -7.17 14.45 1.66
CA ILE A 215 -7.91 15.59 1.11
C ILE A 215 -7.06 16.26 0.03
N PRO A 216 -7.50 16.27 -1.26
CA PRO A 216 -6.68 16.78 -2.36
C PRO A 216 -6.18 18.22 -2.18
N SER A 217 -7.05 19.15 -1.73
CA SER A 217 -6.69 20.56 -1.50
C SER A 217 -5.59 20.74 -0.44
N HIS A 218 -5.52 19.85 0.56
CA HIS A 218 -4.49 19.90 1.59
C HIS A 218 -3.12 19.40 1.08
N CYS A 219 -3.10 18.52 0.07
CA CYS A 219 -1.85 18.06 -0.55
C CYS A 219 -1.04 19.21 -1.16
N ASP A 220 -1.71 20.22 -1.72
CA ASP A 220 -1.07 21.41 -2.28
C ASP A 220 -0.38 22.23 -1.18
N HIS A 221 -1.01 22.34 -0.01
CA HIS A 221 -0.41 23.03 1.13
C HIS A 221 0.76 22.25 1.73
N ILE A 222 0.68 20.90 1.74
CA ILE A 222 1.80 20.04 2.17
C ILE A 222 2.99 20.25 1.24
N GLU A 223 2.79 20.30 -0.08
CA GLU A 223 3.87 20.55 -1.05
C GLU A 223 4.44 21.96 -0.89
N ALA A 224 3.58 22.97 -0.88
CA ALA A 224 3.99 24.37 -0.76
C ALA A 224 4.73 24.68 0.56
N GLY A 225 4.37 23.99 1.64
CA GLY A 225 5.04 24.05 2.95
C GLY A 225 6.37 23.27 3.02
N GLY A 226 6.87 22.74 1.90
CA GLY A 226 8.13 21.96 1.88
C GLY A 226 8.00 20.54 2.47
N GLY A 227 6.77 20.03 2.57
CA GLY A 227 6.48 18.72 3.15
C GLY A 227 7.21 17.56 2.47
N LEU A 228 7.43 17.62 1.14
CA LEU A 228 8.16 16.56 0.43
C LEU A 228 9.61 16.40 0.94
N GLN A 229 10.31 17.50 1.20
CA GLN A 229 11.68 17.50 1.71
C GLN A 229 11.72 17.12 3.18
N LEU A 230 10.78 17.62 3.98
CA LEU A 230 10.66 17.27 5.41
C LEU A 230 10.37 15.77 5.59
N LEU A 231 9.43 15.21 4.84
CA LEU A 231 9.13 13.78 4.86
C LEU A 231 10.33 12.93 4.43
N GLN A 232 11.13 13.41 3.48
CA GLN A 232 12.33 12.72 3.04
C GLN A 232 13.42 12.72 4.13
N ARG A 233 13.56 13.83 4.86
CA ARG A 233 14.46 13.91 6.02
C ARG A 233 14.04 12.93 7.11
N LEU A 234 12.75 12.89 7.45
CA LEU A 234 12.21 11.94 8.42
C LEU A 234 12.39 10.49 7.95
N TYR A 235 12.21 10.24 6.65
CA TYR A 235 12.42 8.91 6.06
C TYR A 235 13.88 8.44 6.23
N GLN A 236 14.84 9.34 6.08
CA GLN A 236 16.27 9.05 6.28
C GLN A 236 16.63 8.92 7.77
N LEU A 237 16.05 9.75 8.64
CA LEU A 237 16.32 9.75 10.08
C LEU A 237 15.80 8.48 10.77
N TYR A 238 14.60 8.04 10.39
CA TYR A 238 13.89 6.91 11.00
C TYR A 238 13.91 5.64 10.13
N LYS A 239 15.07 5.28 9.58
CA LYS A 239 15.24 4.09 8.74
C LYS A 239 14.80 2.79 9.42
N ASP A 240 15.03 2.69 10.72
CA ASP A 240 14.75 1.50 11.53
C ASP A 240 13.38 1.56 12.22
N CYS A 241 12.55 2.55 11.90
CA CYS A 241 11.21 2.68 12.46
C CYS A 241 10.12 2.42 11.41
N PRO A 242 9.63 1.16 11.26
CA PRO A 242 8.65 0.79 10.23
C PRO A 242 7.36 1.59 10.26
N LYS A 243 6.94 2.06 11.45
CA LYS A 243 5.72 2.86 11.61
C LYS A 243 5.86 4.25 10.98
N VAL A 244 7.00 4.92 11.20
CA VAL A 244 7.32 6.22 10.59
C VAL A 244 7.42 6.06 9.08
N GLN A 245 8.21 5.09 8.62
CA GLN A 245 8.37 4.77 7.21
C GLN A 245 7.01 4.56 6.51
N ARG A 246 6.14 3.75 7.13
CA ARG A 246 4.80 3.48 6.63
C ARG A 246 3.96 4.75 6.48
N ASN A 247 3.92 5.61 7.51
CA ASN A 247 3.12 6.83 7.46
C ASN A 247 3.62 7.80 6.39
N ILE A 248 4.94 7.95 6.25
CA ILE A 248 5.53 8.77 5.19
C ILE A 248 5.13 8.24 3.80
N MET A 249 5.27 6.93 3.57
CA MET A 249 4.89 6.33 2.28
C MET A 249 3.39 6.44 1.99
N ARG A 250 2.54 6.43 3.02
CA ARG A 250 1.09 6.68 2.90
C ARG A 250 0.82 8.10 2.40
N ILE A 251 1.50 9.10 3.00
CA ILE A 251 1.36 10.51 2.61
C ILE A 251 1.76 10.70 1.15
N ILE A 252 2.95 10.23 0.77
CA ILE A 252 3.42 10.36 -0.62
C ILE A 252 2.48 9.64 -1.59
N GLY A 253 1.98 8.45 -1.23
CA GLY A 253 1.00 7.70 -2.04
C GLY A 253 -0.34 8.42 -2.19
N ASN A 254 -0.78 9.20 -1.19
CA ASN A 254 -1.98 10.04 -1.26
C ASN A 254 -1.73 11.26 -2.14
N MET A 255 -0.60 11.97 -1.95
CA MET A 255 -0.20 13.09 -2.79
C MET A 255 -0.09 12.68 -4.27
N ALA A 256 0.35 11.45 -4.56
CA ALA A 256 0.46 10.91 -5.91
C ALA A 256 -0.91 10.68 -6.61
N LEU A 257 -2.04 10.79 -5.91
CA LEU A 257 -3.37 10.80 -6.51
C LEU A 257 -3.68 12.10 -7.27
N ASN A 258 -2.94 13.18 -6.97
CA ASN A 258 -3.09 14.50 -7.56
C ASN A 258 -2.05 14.68 -8.67
N GLU A 259 -2.48 14.60 -9.92
CA GLU A 259 -1.58 14.58 -11.09
C GLU A 259 -0.69 15.83 -11.20
N HIS A 260 -1.19 17.00 -10.79
CA HIS A 260 -0.41 18.24 -10.83
C HIS A 260 0.78 18.26 -9.85
N LEU A 261 0.77 17.39 -8.81
CA LEU A 261 1.88 17.22 -7.87
C LEU A 261 2.97 16.25 -8.37
N HIS A 262 2.71 15.48 -9.43
CA HIS A 262 3.67 14.51 -9.95
C HIS A 262 5.03 15.14 -10.28
N PRO A 263 5.13 16.32 -10.93
CA PRO A 263 6.42 16.93 -11.19
C PRO A 263 7.20 17.27 -9.91
N ALA A 264 6.53 17.70 -8.84
CA ALA A 264 7.16 18.00 -7.54
C ALA A 264 7.67 16.72 -6.86
N ILE A 265 6.86 15.66 -6.84
CA ILE A 265 7.23 14.35 -6.28
C ILE A 265 8.44 13.75 -7.02
N VAL A 266 8.48 13.87 -8.36
CA VAL A 266 9.60 13.37 -9.16
C VAL A 266 10.86 14.20 -8.92
N ARG A 267 10.76 15.55 -8.96
CA ARG A 267 11.90 16.45 -8.75
C ARG A 267 12.54 16.32 -7.37
N SER A 268 11.74 16.04 -6.34
CA SER A 268 12.25 15.79 -4.98
C SER A 268 12.90 14.42 -4.82
N GLY A 269 12.91 13.55 -5.84
CA GLY A 269 13.61 12.26 -5.81
C GLY A 269 12.83 11.11 -5.20
N TRP A 270 11.54 11.28 -4.93
CA TRP A 270 10.70 10.22 -4.34
C TRP A 270 10.55 9.00 -5.25
N VAL A 271 10.64 9.16 -6.58
CA VAL A 271 10.59 8.00 -7.49
C VAL A 271 11.76 7.05 -7.27
N SER A 272 12.97 7.59 -7.01
CA SER A 272 14.14 6.76 -6.69
C SER A 272 13.96 5.99 -5.38
N ILE A 273 13.45 6.65 -4.34
CA ILE A 273 13.13 6.01 -3.05
C ILE A 273 12.09 4.90 -3.23
N MET A 274 11.02 5.17 -3.98
CA MET A 274 9.96 4.20 -4.23
C MET A 274 10.43 3.03 -5.11
N ALA A 275 11.31 3.26 -6.08
CA ALA A 275 11.90 2.20 -6.90
C ALA A 275 12.77 1.23 -6.08
N GLU A 276 13.49 1.75 -5.09
CA GLU A 276 14.23 0.93 -4.14
C GLU A 276 13.30 0.17 -3.19
N ALA A 277 12.34 0.86 -2.59
CA ALA A 277 11.36 0.30 -1.68
C ALA A 277 10.48 -0.78 -2.33
N LEU A 278 10.17 -0.66 -3.63
CA LEU A 278 9.43 -1.68 -4.39
C LEU A 278 10.13 -3.03 -4.42
N LYS A 279 11.47 -3.02 -4.37
CA LYS A 279 12.32 -4.24 -4.36
C LYS A 279 12.62 -4.74 -2.94
N SER A 280 12.05 -4.10 -1.91
CA SER A 280 12.20 -4.51 -0.52
C SER A 280 11.58 -5.88 -0.26
N TYR A 281 12.22 -6.64 0.61
CA TYR A 281 11.65 -7.90 1.14
C TYR A 281 10.46 -7.63 2.07
N HIS A 282 10.35 -6.43 2.64
CA HIS A 282 9.23 -6.03 3.47
C HIS A 282 7.99 -5.79 2.64
N ILE A 283 6.99 -6.65 2.80
CA ILE A 283 5.75 -6.57 2.02
C ILE A 283 5.03 -5.23 2.18
N MET A 284 5.06 -4.64 3.37
CA MET A 284 4.47 -3.33 3.66
C MET A 284 5.13 -2.26 2.81
N GLU A 285 6.45 -2.18 2.88
CA GLU A 285 7.25 -1.20 2.15
C GLU A 285 7.06 -1.36 0.64
N ALA A 286 7.23 -2.57 0.12
CA ALA A 286 7.03 -2.85 -1.30
C ALA A 286 5.61 -2.52 -1.79
N SER A 287 4.57 -2.77 -0.97
CA SER A 287 3.18 -2.51 -1.37
C SER A 287 2.81 -1.03 -1.33
N HIS A 288 3.34 -0.26 -0.37
CA HIS A 288 3.19 1.19 -0.36
C HIS A 288 3.92 1.84 -1.55
N ALA A 289 5.14 1.39 -1.85
CA ALA A 289 5.90 1.84 -3.01
C ALA A 289 5.16 1.52 -4.32
N ALA A 290 4.63 0.29 -4.46
CA ALA A 290 3.82 -0.12 -5.60
C ALA A 290 2.58 0.75 -5.78
N ARG A 291 1.87 1.08 -4.68
CA ARG A 291 0.72 1.98 -4.69
C ARG A 291 1.11 3.37 -5.18
N THR A 292 2.18 3.95 -4.63
CA THR A 292 2.65 5.28 -4.99
C THR A 292 3.04 5.34 -6.47
N LEU A 293 3.86 4.39 -6.93
CA LEU A 293 4.29 4.33 -8.32
C LEU A 293 3.14 4.06 -9.29
N ALA A 294 2.13 3.27 -8.89
CA ALA A 294 0.93 3.07 -9.69
C ALA A 294 0.11 4.36 -9.83
N ASN A 295 -0.04 5.14 -8.74
CA ASN A 295 -0.74 6.42 -8.78
C ASN A 295 0.02 7.48 -9.61
N LEU A 296 1.35 7.42 -9.68
CA LEU A 296 2.17 8.28 -10.53
C LEU A 296 2.11 7.89 -12.01
N ASP A 297 1.90 6.61 -12.33
CA ASP A 297 1.96 6.07 -13.69
C ASP A 297 0.65 6.26 -14.47
N ARG A 298 0.38 7.46 -14.95
CA ARG A 298 -0.79 7.75 -15.79
C ARG A 298 -0.69 7.20 -17.22
N GLU A 299 0.46 6.63 -17.61
CA GLU A 299 0.61 5.96 -18.90
C GLU A 299 -0.13 4.62 -18.97
N THR A 300 -0.05 3.82 -17.91
CA THR A 300 -0.56 2.45 -17.90
C THR A 300 -1.65 2.20 -16.86
N VAL A 301 -1.87 3.13 -15.93
CA VAL A 301 -2.83 3.00 -14.84
C VAL A 301 -3.84 4.13 -14.90
N CYS A 302 -5.10 3.79 -15.14
CA CYS A 302 -6.22 4.73 -15.06
C CYS A 302 -6.84 4.76 -13.67
N GLU A 303 -6.68 3.67 -12.92
CA GLU A 303 -7.21 3.48 -11.58
C GLU A 303 -6.51 4.40 -10.57
N LYS A 304 -7.24 4.71 -9.47
CA LYS A 304 -6.73 5.47 -8.33
C LYS A 304 -6.71 4.60 -7.09
N TYR A 305 -5.51 4.29 -6.60
CA TYR A 305 -5.33 3.47 -5.41
C TYR A 305 -5.24 4.36 -4.17
N GLN A 306 -6.39 4.58 -3.51
CA GLN A 306 -6.46 5.34 -2.27
C GLN A 306 -5.78 4.58 -1.11
N ASP A 307 -5.53 5.28 0.00
CA ASP A 307 -4.95 4.65 1.18
C ASP A 307 -5.80 3.49 1.68
N GLY A 308 -5.14 2.39 2.02
CA GLY A 308 -5.78 1.13 2.39
C GLY A 308 -6.10 0.20 1.22
N VAL A 309 -5.87 0.57 -0.03
CA VAL A 309 -6.04 -0.33 -1.20
C VAL A 309 -4.67 -0.67 -1.77
N TYR A 310 -4.25 -1.92 -1.63
CA TYR A 310 -2.93 -2.39 -2.03
C TYR A 310 -2.99 -3.43 -3.13
N VAL A 311 -2.34 -3.14 -4.26
CA VAL A 311 -2.15 -4.12 -5.33
C VAL A 311 -0.99 -5.02 -4.96
N LEU A 312 -1.28 -6.30 -4.72
CA LEU A 312 -0.29 -7.32 -4.44
C LEU A 312 0.29 -7.90 -5.73
N HIS A 313 -0.51 -7.90 -6.80
CA HIS A 313 -0.11 -8.34 -8.14
C HIS A 313 -1.04 -7.71 -9.21
N PRO A 314 -0.49 -7.27 -10.35
CA PRO A 314 0.93 -7.00 -10.60
C PRO A 314 1.38 -5.70 -9.95
N GLN A 315 2.56 -5.68 -9.36
CA GLN A 315 3.15 -4.48 -8.77
C GLN A 315 3.96 -3.66 -9.79
N CYS A 316 4.41 -4.31 -10.85
CA CYS A 316 5.11 -3.70 -11.97
C CYS A 316 4.23 -3.67 -13.21
N ARG A 317 4.66 -2.93 -14.24
CA ARG A 317 4.04 -2.99 -15.57
C ARG A 317 4.09 -4.43 -16.11
N THR A 318 3.02 -4.86 -16.74
CA THR A 318 2.93 -6.18 -17.35
C THR A 318 2.35 -6.07 -18.76
N SER A 319 2.85 -6.88 -19.67
CA SER A 319 2.28 -7.04 -21.02
C SER A 319 1.11 -8.04 -21.04
N GLN A 320 0.95 -8.83 -19.97
CA GLN A 320 -0.16 -9.77 -19.88
C GLN A 320 -1.45 -9.05 -19.49
N PRO A 321 -2.54 -9.25 -20.25
CA PRO A 321 -3.83 -8.65 -19.91
C PRO A 321 -4.37 -9.24 -18.61
N ILE A 322 -4.82 -8.38 -17.72
CA ILE A 322 -5.50 -8.78 -16.49
C ILE A 322 -6.93 -9.22 -16.83
N LYS A 323 -7.26 -10.45 -16.47
CA LYS A 323 -8.56 -11.08 -16.79
C LYS A 323 -9.59 -10.94 -15.68
N ALA A 324 -9.16 -10.90 -14.42
CA ALA A 324 -10.06 -10.82 -13.27
C ALA A 324 -9.37 -10.17 -12.07
N ASP A 325 -10.19 -9.68 -11.13
CA ASP A 325 -9.79 -9.15 -9.84
C ASP A 325 -10.06 -10.16 -8.72
N VAL A 326 -9.10 -10.36 -7.83
CA VAL A 326 -9.27 -11.12 -6.59
C VAL A 326 -9.00 -10.20 -5.42
N LEU A 327 -10.02 -10.01 -4.56
CA LEU A 327 -9.97 -9.08 -3.45
C LEU A 327 -9.88 -9.83 -2.12
N PHE A 328 -8.98 -9.37 -1.26
CA PHE A 328 -8.75 -9.90 0.08
C PHE A 328 -9.21 -8.89 1.14
N ILE A 329 -10.25 -9.25 1.90
CA ILE A 329 -10.87 -8.40 2.92
C ILE A 329 -10.70 -9.07 4.29
N HIS A 330 -9.86 -8.47 5.14
CA HIS A 330 -9.58 -9.02 6.48
C HIS A 330 -10.73 -8.81 7.46
N GLY A 331 -10.64 -9.45 8.63
CA GLY A 331 -11.61 -9.33 9.71
C GLY A 331 -11.19 -8.35 10.80
N LEU A 332 -11.90 -8.41 11.93
CA LEU A 332 -11.62 -7.63 13.12
C LEU A 332 -10.19 -7.87 13.61
N MET A 333 -9.44 -6.81 13.94
CA MET A 333 -8.01 -6.84 14.28
C MET A 333 -7.10 -7.47 13.23
N GLY A 334 -7.60 -7.69 12.02
CA GLY A 334 -6.82 -8.12 10.87
C GLY A 334 -5.99 -6.99 10.28
N ALA A 335 -5.27 -7.30 9.22
CA ALA A 335 -4.52 -6.34 8.41
C ALA A 335 -4.34 -6.88 6.99
N ALA A 336 -4.12 -5.99 6.03
CA ALA A 336 -4.02 -6.32 4.60
C ALA A 336 -2.98 -7.41 4.28
N PHE A 337 -1.94 -7.54 5.08
CA PHE A 337 -0.86 -8.50 4.84
C PHE A 337 -0.77 -9.56 5.92
N LYS A 338 -0.93 -9.18 7.19
CA LYS A 338 -0.80 -10.09 8.34
C LYS A 338 -1.85 -11.20 8.34
N THR A 339 -3.07 -10.89 7.93
CA THR A 339 -4.17 -11.86 7.86
C THR A 339 -3.87 -12.97 6.85
N TRP A 340 -3.25 -12.61 5.72
CA TRP A 340 -3.03 -13.50 4.58
C TRP A 340 -1.60 -14.06 4.50
N ARG A 341 -0.94 -14.17 5.66
CA ARG A 341 0.40 -14.76 5.72
C ARG A 341 0.33 -16.29 5.80
N GLN A 342 1.42 -16.94 5.44
CA GLN A 342 1.61 -18.35 5.71
C GLN A 342 1.57 -18.61 7.22
N HIS A 343 1.00 -19.73 7.64
CA HIS A 343 1.03 -20.13 9.04
C HIS A 343 2.45 -20.48 9.48
N ASP A 344 2.91 -19.86 10.57
CA ASP A 344 4.22 -20.16 11.14
C ASP A 344 4.16 -21.46 11.92
N SER A 345 4.90 -22.47 11.50
CA SER A 345 5.13 -23.66 12.34
C SER A 345 5.84 -23.26 13.63
N LYS A 346 5.42 -23.84 14.73
CA LYS A 346 5.70 -23.63 16.17
C LYS A 346 7.13 -23.24 16.63
N ARG A 347 8.03 -22.82 15.78
CA ARG A 347 9.40 -22.42 16.14
C ARG A 347 9.49 -21.12 16.96
N ALA A 348 8.40 -20.37 17.04
CA ALA A 348 8.33 -19.08 17.75
C ALA A 348 7.88 -19.17 19.21
N LEU A 349 7.50 -20.34 19.73
CA LEU A 349 6.95 -20.46 21.09
C LEU A 349 7.98 -20.90 22.16
N THR A 350 9.23 -21.19 21.79
CA THR A 350 10.25 -21.70 22.73
C THR A 350 11.33 -20.71 23.13
N GLU A 351 11.39 -19.54 22.52
CA GLU A 351 12.33 -18.49 22.92
C GLU A 351 11.56 -17.24 23.34
N ASN A 352 11.86 -16.71 24.52
CA ASN A 352 11.42 -15.40 25.05
C ASN A 352 11.99 -14.23 24.21
N VAL A 353 12.02 -14.37 22.90
CA VAL A 353 12.38 -13.32 21.97
C VAL A 353 11.12 -12.53 21.71
N VAL A 354 11.16 -11.23 22.00
CA VAL A 354 10.20 -10.24 21.49
C VAL A 354 9.95 -10.60 20.04
N VAL A 355 8.75 -11.09 19.73
CA VAL A 355 8.39 -11.50 18.38
C VAL A 355 8.49 -10.24 17.53
N ASP A 356 9.57 -10.12 16.81
CA ASP A 356 9.71 -9.12 15.77
C ASP A 356 8.57 -9.38 14.78
N GLU A 357 7.54 -8.52 14.80
CA GLU A 357 6.39 -8.61 13.90
C GLU A 357 6.81 -8.58 12.43
N ASN A 358 8.07 -8.27 12.16
CA ASN A 358 8.72 -8.21 10.86
C ASN A 358 9.41 -9.52 10.44
N ARG A 359 9.44 -10.56 11.25
CA ARG A 359 9.95 -11.86 10.81
C ARG A 359 8.99 -12.49 9.79
N TYR A 360 9.45 -12.46 8.59
CA TYR A 360 8.92 -12.78 7.28
C TYR A 360 8.12 -14.04 7.21
N THR A 361 6.82 -13.92 7.36
CA THR A 361 5.93 -14.93 6.85
C THR A 361 5.48 -14.54 5.44
N THR A 362 5.53 -15.51 4.54
CA THR A 362 5.11 -15.33 3.16
C THR A 362 3.66 -14.90 3.09
N CYS A 363 3.38 -13.75 2.46
CA CYS A 363 2.02 -13.37 2.10
C CYS A 363 1.60 -14.20 0.87
N TRP A 364 0.87 -15.28 1.11
CA TRP A 364 0.55 -16.27 0.09
C TRP A 364 -0.23 -15.70 -1.13
N PRO A 365 -1.11 -14.69 -1.03
CA PRO A 365 -1.73 -14.09 -2.21
C PRO A 365 -0.70 -13.48 -3.17
N LYS A 366 0.32 -12.79 -2.62
CA LYS A 366 1.39 -12.16 -3.40
C LYS A 366 2.36 -13.19 -3.98
N THR A 367 2.74 -14.21 -3.18
CA THR A 367 3.86 -15.08 -3.53
C THR A 367 3.44 -16.37 -4.20
N TRP A 368 2.30 -16.94 -3.85
CA TRP A 368 1.81 -18.18 -4.43
C TRP A 368 0.75 -17.94 -5.49
N LEU A 369 -0.36 -17.27 -5.13
CA LEU A 369 -1.47 -17.06 -6.05
C LEU A 369 -1.06 -16.25 -7.28
N ALA A 370 -0.24 -15.21 -7.11
CA ALA A 370 0.28 -14.42 -8.22
C ALA A 370 1.13 -15.23 -9.23
N LYS A 371 1.83 -16.28 -8.74
CA LYS A 371 2.61 -17.18 -9.61
C LYS A 371 1.73 -18.20 -10.33
N ASP A 372 0.71 -18.70 -9.63
CA ASP A 372 -0.18 -19.74 -10.18
C ASP A 372 -1.20 -19.13 -11.15
N CYS A 373 -1.59 -17.88 -10.94
CA CYS A 373 -2.58 -17.16 -11.75
C CYS A 373 -2.07 -15.76 -12.13
N PRO A 374 -1.06 -15.64 -13.02
CA PRO A 374 -0.42 -14.36 -13.35
C PRO A 374 -1.34 -13.37 -14.08
N ALA A 375 -2.45 -13.82 -14.64
CA ALA A 375 -3.44 -12.97 -15.30
C ALA A 375 -4.48 -12.36 -14.32
N LEU A 376 -4.32 -12.56 -13.01
CA LEU A 376 -5.16 -11.94 -11.99
C LEU A 376 -4.57 -10.61 -11.53
N ARG A 377 -5.44 -9.63 -11.22
CA ARG A 377 -5.08 -8.54 -10.34
C ARG A 377 -5.50 -8.91 -8.92
N ILE A 378 -4.53 -8.95 -8.01
CA ILE A 378 -4.73 -9.32 -6.61
C ILE A 378 -4.66 -8.05 -5.78
N ILE A 379 -5.75 -7.74 -5.06
CA ILE A 379 -5.88 -6.56 -4.23
C ILE A 379 -6.12 -7.00 -2.78
N SER A 380 -5.40 -6.43 -1.84
CA SER A 380 -5.69 -6.54 -0.41
C SER A 380 -6.09 -5.19 0.16
N VAL A 381 -7.09 -5.21 1.03
CA VAL A 381 -7.67 -4.00 1.60
C VAL A 381 -7.32 -3.89 3.08
N GLU A 382 -6.90 -2.70 3.50
CA GLU A 382 -6.64 -2.32 4.88
C GLU A 382 -7.71 -1.36 5.34
N TYR A 383 -8.25 -1.61 6.52
CA TYR A 383 -9.14 -0.69 7.21
C TYR A 383 -8.98 -0.85 8.72
N ASP A 384 -9.14 0.23 9.46
CA ASP A 384 -8.96 0.19 10.90
C ASP A 384 -10.13 -0.52 11.58
N THR A 385 -9.79 -1.48 12.45
CA THR A 385 -10.75 -2.20 13.29
C THR A 385 -10.25 -2.28 14.72
N SER A 386 -11.14 -2.11 15.70
CA SER A 386 -10.79 -2.23 17.11
C SER A 386 -11.83 -3.09 17.86
N LEU A 387 -11.37 -3.84 18.88
CA LEU A 387 -12.25 -4.66 19.74
C LEU A 387 -13.07 -3.82 20.70
N SER A 388 -12.57 -2.64 21.06
CA SER A 388 -13.21 -1.79 22.05
C SER A 388 -13.05 -0.31 21.68
N ASP A 389 -14.00 0.51 22.09
CA ASP A 389 -13.95 1.97 21.92
C ASP A 389 -12.70 2.59 22.58
N TRP A 390 -12.14 1.93 23.62
CA TRP A 390 -10.90 2.34 24.30
C TRP A 390 -9.64 2.21 23.45
N ARG A 391 -9.65 1.37 22.42
CA ARG A 391 -8.54 1.16 21.50
C ARG A 391 -8.74 1.86 20.16
N ALA A 392 -9.91 2.49 19.95
CA ALA A 392 -10.12 3.31 18.78
C ALA A 392 -9.09 4.44 18.76
N ARG A 393 -8.45 4.68 17.63
CA ARG A 393 -7.45 5.73 17.48
C ARG A 393 -8.06 7.11 17.73
N CYS A 394 -9.32 7.29 17.38
CA CYS A 394 -10.11 8.48 17.64
C CYS A 394 -11.37 8.12 18.45
N PRO A 395 -11.60 8.73 19.62
CA PRO A 395 -12.82 8.47 20.42
C PRO A 395 -14.11 8.84 19.71
N MET A 396 -14.03 9.74 18.72
CA MET A 396 -15.17 10.19 17.90
C MET A 396 -15.48 9.23 16.75
N GLU A 397 -14.56 8.33 16.43
CA GLU A 397 -14.66 7.40 15.29
C GLU A 397 -15.50 6.17 15.65
N ARG A 398 -16.82 6.33 15.70
CA ARG A 398 -17.77 5.22 15.85
C ARG A 398 -18.22 4.73 14.48
N LYS A 399 -17.36 3.95 13.80
CA LYS A 399 -17.68 3.44 12.46
C LYS A 399 -18.46 2.13 12.57
N SER A 400 -19.70 2.14 12.07
CA SER A 400 -20.50 0.92 11.88
C SER A 400 -20.02 0.11 10.68
N ILE A 401 -20.44 -1.16 10.59
CA ILE A 401 -20.24 -2.00 9.41
C ILE A 401 -20.76 -1.30 8.13
N ALA A 402 -21.90 -0.58 8.24
CA ALA A 402 -22.48 0.18 7.13
C ALA A 402 -21.57 1.34 6.67
N PHE A 403 -21.00 2.10 7.61
CA PHE A 403 -20.09 3.19 7.28
C PHE A 403 -18.83 2.67 6.57
N ARG A 404 -18.19 1.63 7.14
CA ARG A 404 -16.98 1.03 6.56
C ARG A 404 -17.22 0.44 5.18
N SER A 405 -18.37 -0.21 4.98
CA SER A 405 -18.70 -0.78 3.67
C SER A 405 -18.86 0.30 2.60
N ASN A 406 -19.46 1.45 2.91
CA ASN A 406 -19.56 2.56 1.97
C ASN A 406 -18.20 3.20 1.66
N GLU A 407 -17.35 3.40 2.66
CA GLU A 407 -15.98 3.89 2.47
C GLU A 407 -15.18 2.95 1.56
N LEU A 408 -15.18 1.64 1.86
CA LEU A 408 -14.47 0.65 1.08
C LEU A 408 -15.02 0.54 -0.36
N LEU A 409 -16.33 0.56 -0.53
CA LEU A 409 -16.98 0.52 -1.83
C LEU A 409 -16.52 1.68 -2.73
N SER A 410 -16.45 2.89 -2.17
CA SER A 410 -15.94 4.08 -2.88
C SER A 410 -14.48 3.90 -3.29
N LYS A 411 -13.61 3.46 -2.37
CA LYS A 411 -12.18 3.21 -2.64
C LYS A 411 -11.96 2.13 -3.69
N LEU A 412 -12.72 1.04 -3.64
CA LEU A 412 -12.63 -0.05 -4.59
C LEU A 412 -13.13 0.35 -5.97
N ARG A 413 -14.19 1.17 -6.04
CA ARG A 413 -14.66 1.73 -7.32
C ARG A 413 -13.61 2.61 -7.97
N ALA A 414 -12.96 3.49 -7.21
CA ALA A 414 -11.85 4.31 -7.68
C ALA A 414 -10.66 3.47 -8.18
N ALA A 415 -10.46 2.29 -7.60
CA ALA A 415 -9.48 1.29 -8.03
C ALA A 415 -9.94 0.43 -9.23
N GLY A 416 -11.07 0.76 -9.88
CA GLY A 416 -11.59 0.04 -11.05
C GLY A 416 -12.08 -1.37 -10.75
N VAL A 417 -12.48 -1.64 -9.51
CA VAL A 417 -13.09 -2.94 -9.16
C VAL A 417 -14.51 -2.98 -9.69
N GLY A 418 -14.83 -4.04 -10.39
CA GLY A 418 -16.09 -4.20 -11.09
C GLY A 418 -16.03 -3.95 -12.60
N ASP A 419 -14.89 -3.47 -13.13
CA ASP A 419 -14.71 -3.31 -14.58
C ASP A 419 -14.38 -4.66 -15.27
N ARG A 420 -14.07 -5.69 -14.48
CA ARG A 420 -13.77 -7.07 -14.91
C ARG A 420 -14.30 -8.07 -13.89
N PRO A 421 -14.32 -9.39 -14.18
CA PRO A 421 -14.74 -10.43 -13.23
C PRO A 421 -14.09 -10.28 -11.86
N VAL A 422 -14.87 -10.39 -10.79
CA VAL A 422 -14.43 -10.17 -9.40
C VAL A 422 -14.68 -11.42 -8.56
N ILE A 423 -13.65 -11.84 -7.82
CA ILE A 423 -13.76 -12.86 -6.77
C ILE A 423 -13.40 -12.21 -5.43
N TRP A 424 -14.30 -12.37 -4.47
CA TRP A 424 -14.15 -11.86 -3.11
C TRP A 424 -13.62 -12.95 -2.18
N ILE A 425 -12.55 -12.67 -1.46
CA ILE A 425 -11.99 -13.55 -0.44
C ILE A 425 -11.97 -12.77 0.86
N SER A 426 -12.70 -13.26 1.84
CA SER A 426 -12.88 -12.53 3.09
C SER A 426 -12.77 -13.42 4.32
N HIS A 427 -12.28 -12.84 5.40
CA HIS A 427 -12.13 -13.49 6.69
C HIS A 427 -12.98 -12.79 7.75
N SER A 428 -13.70 -13.58 8.56
CA SER A 428 -14.43 -13.08 9.72
C SER A 428 -15.37 -11.90 9.35
N MET A 429 -15.35 -10.79 10.08
CA MET A 429 -16.14 -9.59 9.82
C MET A 429 -16.00 -9.06 8.37
N GLY A 430 -14.87 -9.29 7.72
CA GLY A 430 -14.65 -8.86 6.33
C GLY A 430 -15.69 -9.41 5.35
N GLY A 431 -16.24 -10.61 5.61
CA GLY A 431 -17.33 -11.18 4.81
C GLY A 431 -18.66 -10.44 4.98
N LEU A 432 -18.92 -9.92 6.15
CA LEU A 432 -20.12 -9.08 6.38
C LEU A 432 -20.01 -7.74 5.66
N LEU A 433 -18.79 -7.16 5.59
CA LEU A 433 -18.53 -5.97 4.78
C LEU A 433 -18.76 -6.25 3.30
N VAL A 434 -18.29 -7.38 2.77
CA VAL A 434 -18.54 -7.78 1.37
C VAL A 434 -20.04 -7.89 1.09
N LYS A 435 -20.79 -8.58 1.95
CA LYS A 435 -22.26 -8.68 1.82
C LYS A 435 -22.93 -7.30 1.81
N LYS A 436 -22.53 -6.43 2.74
CA LYS A 436 -23.08 -5.07 2.84
C LYS A 436 -22.72 -4.22 1.62
N MET A 437 -21.47 -4.29 1.13
CA MET A 437 -21.03 -3.58 -0.07
C MET A 437 -21.83 -4.01 -1.31
N LEU A 438 -22.05 -5.30 -1.49
CA LEU A 438 -22.82 -5.80 -2.63
C LEU A 438 -24.31 -5.41 -2.57
N LEU A 439 -24.92 -5.44 -1.37
CA LEU A 439 -26.28 -4.94 -1.18
C LEU A 439 -26.40 -3.43 -1.41
N GLU A 440 -25.44 -2.64 -0.98
CA GLU A 440 -25.43 -1.20 -1.26
C GLU A 440 -25.20 -0.92 -2.75
N ALA A 441 -24.30 -1.69 -3.39
CA ALA A 441 -24.06 -1.57 -4.82
C ALA A 441 -25.28 -1.96 -5.67
N SER A 442 -26.07 -2.96 -5.24
CA SER A 442 -27.26 -3.38 -5.97
C SER A 442 -28.37 -2.32 -6.02
N ARG A 443 -28.34 -1.38 -5.07
CA ARG A 443 -29.30 -0.26 -4.99
C ARG A 443 -28.89 0.95 -5.84
N LYS A 444 -27.66 0.93 -6.40
CA LYS A 444 -27.05 2.04 -7.14
C LYS A 444 -26.81 1.64 -8.58
N PRO A 445 -27.55 2.19 -9.55
CA PRO A 445 -27.41 1.83 -10.98
C PRO A 445 -25.97 2.01 -11.51
N GLU A 446 -25.24 3.02 -11.02
CA GLU A 446 -23.86 3.30 -11.38
C GLU A 446 -22.85 2.24 -10.91
N LEU A 447 -23.27 1.35 -10.01
CA LEU A 447 -22.48 0.23 -9.51
C LEU A 447 -22.94 -1.14 -10.05
N SER A 448 -23.85 -1.15 -11.01
CA SER A 448 -24.38 -2.38 -11.62
C SER A 448 -23.27 -3.27 -12.22
N ALA A 449 -22.22 -2.66 -12.78
CA ALA A 449 -21.07 -3.38 -13.30
C ALA A 449 -20.37 -4.23 -12.23
N LEU A 450 -20.24 -3.73 -11.00
CA LEU A 450 -19.65 -4.49 -9.88
C LEU A 450 -20.47 -5.76 -9.58
N ILE A 451 -21.81 -5.62 -9.55
CA ILE A 451 -22.71 -6.75 -9.29
C ILE A 451 -22.63 -7.75 -10.44
N ASN A 452 -22.74 -7.26 -11.68
CA ASN A 452 -22.73 -8.10 -12.87
C ASN A 452 -21.41 -8.82 -13.09
N ASN A 453 -20.30 -8.25 -12.60
CA ASN A 453 -18.96 -8.85 -12.68
C ASN A 453 -18.55 -9.62 -11.43
N THR A 454 -19.31 -9.60 -10.35
CA THR A 454 -19.06 -10.50 -9.21
C THR A 454 -19.36 -11.94 -9.63
N ARG A 455 -18.34 -12.82 -9.52
CA ARG A 455 -18.42 -14.23 -9.94
C ARG A 455 -18.39 -15.21 -8.78
N GLY A 456 -17.61 -14.90 -7.75
CA GLY A 456 -17.48 -15.82 -6.64
C GLY A 456 -17.08 -15.15 -5.33
N MET A 457 -17.33 -15.88 -4.24
CA MET A 457 -17.03 -15.47 -2.89
C MET A 457 -16.45 -16.63 -2.10
N ILE A 458 -15.36 -16.40 -1.40
CA ILE A 458 -14.80 -17.32 -0.40
C ILE A 458 -14.90 -16.65 0.96
N PHE A 459 -15.55 -17.34 1.89
CA PHE A 459 -15.74 -16.91 3.26
C PHE A 459 -14.94 -17.80 4.20
N TYR A 460 -13.95 -17.22 4.89
CA TYR A 460 -13.16 -17.88 5.91
C TYR A 460 -13.74 -17.53 7.28
N SER A 461 -14.49 -18.44 7.90
CA SER A 461 -15.14 -18.29 9.20
C SER A 461 -15.83 -16.93 9.37
N VAL A 462 -16.73 -16.63 8.46
CA VAL A 462 -17.55 -15.41 8.51
C VAL A 462 -18.75 -15.65 9.42
N PRO A 463 -18.99 -14.78 10.42
CA PRO A 463 -20.11 -14.97 11.36
C PRO A 463 -21.43 -14.45 10.77
N HIS A 464 -22.02 -15.20 9.83
CA HIS A 464 -23.24 -14.81 9.15
C HIS A 464 -24.43 -14.63 10.10
N HIS A 465 -24.47 -15.40 11.17
CA HIS A 465 -25.49 -15.37 12.23
C HIS A 465 -24.96 -14.86 13.58
N GLY A 466 -23.77 -14.24 13.57
CA GLY A 466 -23.15 -13.67 14.75
C GLY A 466 -22.05 -14.53 15.36
N SER A 467 -21.39 -13.94 16.34
CA SER A 467 -20.24 -14.53 17.05
C SER A 467 -20.49 -14.49 18.54
N ARG A 468 -20.00 -15.51 19.25
CA ARG A 468 -20.00 -15.53 20.70
C ARG A 468 -18.98 -14.57 21.34
N LEU A 469 -18.18 -13.90 20.53
CA LEU A 469 -17.14 -12.99 21.03
C LEU A 469 -17.73 -11.89 21.94
N ALA A 470 -18.91 -11.39 21.61
CA ALA A 470 -19.60 -10.37 22.41
C ALA A 470 -20.16 -10.90 23.73
N GLU A 471 -20.52 -12.20 23.82
CA GLU A 471 -21.03 -12.83 25.04
C GLU A 471 -19.97 -12.94 26.14
N TYR A 472 -18.69 -13.09 25.74
CA TYR A 472 -17.56 -13.20 26.67
C TYR A 472 -16.98 -11.84 27.10
N SER A 473 -17.56 -10.74 26.63
CA SER A 473 -17.11 -9.37 26.95
C SER A 473 -17.12 -9.06 28.45
N VAL A 474 -17.98 -9.72 29.22
CA VAL A 474 -18.09 -9.53 30.67
C VAL A 474 -16.86 -10.05 31.42
N ASN A 475 -16.16 -11.06 30.89
CA ASN A 475 -15.04 -11.72 31.58
C ASN A 475 -13.65 -11.30 31.02
N ILE A 476 -13.59 -10.56 29.95
CA ILE A 476 -12.34 -10.10 29.34
C ILE A 476 -12.23 -8.59 29.50
N ARG A 477 -11.30 -8.12 30.34
CA ARG A 477 -11.05 -6.69 30.61
C ARG A 477 -10.91 -5.81 29.34
N TYR A 478 -10.59 -6.39 28.18
CA TYR A 478 -10.46 -5.71 26.90
C TYR A 478 -11.80 -5.48 26.17
N LEU A 479 -12.88 -6.09 26.65
CA LEU A 479 -14.21 -6.04 26.04
C LEU A 479 -15.25 -5.36 26.97
N LEU A 480 -14.81 -4.68 28.03
CA LEU A 480 -15.71 -3.92 28.94
C LEU A 480 -16.51 -2.84 28.18
N PHE A 481 -15.94 -2.31 27.09
CA PHE A 481 -16.61 -1.36 26.20
C PHE A 481 -16.42 -1.84 24.76
N PRO A 482 -17.22 -2.81 24.29
CA PRO A 482 -17.09 -3.34 22.94
C PRO A 482 -17.37 -2.23 21.91
N SER A 483 -16.54 -2.16 20.86
CA SER A 483 -16.77 -1.24 19.76
C SER A 483 -18.13 -1.49 19.10
N LEU A 484 -18.60 -0.51 18.35
CA LEU A 484 -19.88 -0.62 17.63
C LEU A 484 -19.88 -1.86 16.73
N GLU A 485 -18.76 -2.16 16.09
CA GLU A 485 -18.57 -3.35 15.24
C GLU A 485 -18.76 -4.65 16.02
N VAL A 486 -18.17 -4.74 17.23
CA VAL A 486 -18.32 -5.94 18.08
C VAL A 486 -19.77 -6.10 18.56
N LYS A 487 -20.47 -5.00 18.86
CA LYS A 487 -21.90 -5.02 19.23
C LYS A 487 -22.76 -5.48 18.05
N GLU A 488 -22.47 -5.01 16.84
CA GLU A 488 -23.15 -5.43 15.61
C GLU A 488 -22.91 -6.92 15.30
N LEU A 489 -21.75 -7.48 15.71
CA LEU A 489 -21.38 -8.89 15.53
C LEU A 489 -22.00 -9.83 16.59
N SER A 490 -22.72 -9.32 17.60
CA SER A 490 -23.32 -10.17 18.62
C SER A 490 -24.31 -11.17 18.02
N LYS A 491 -24.37 -12.37 18.63
CA LYS A 491 -25.35 -13.37 18.25
C LYS A 491 -26.77 -12.78 18.37
N ASP A 492 -27.61 -13.07 17.41
CA ASP A 492 -29.01 -12.60 17.33
C ASP A 492 -29.16 -11.07 17.17
N SER A 493 -28.10 -10.36 16.73
CA SER A 493 -28.21 -8.94 16.37
C SER A 493 -29.26 -8.75 15.24
N PRO A 494 -30.27 -7.90 15.46
CA PRO A 494 -31.31 -7.64 14.42
C PRO A 494 -30.70 -7.11 13.12
N ALA A 495 -29.64 -6.29 13.21
CA ALA A 495 -28.95 -5.75 12.05
C ALA A 495 -28.25 -6.87 11.25
N LEU A 496 -27.64 -7.82 11.94
CA LEU A 496 -26.96 -8.94 11.31
C LEU A 496 -27.95 -9.93 10.68
N LYS A 497 -29.04 -10.24 11.37
CA LYS A 497 -30.12 -11.07 10.81
C LYS A 497 -30.68 -10.44 9.53
N LYS A 498 -30.99 -9.14 9.58
CA LYS A 498 -31.46 -8.44 8.39
C LYS A 498 -30.44 -8.46 7.25
N LEU A 499 -29.15 -8.24 7.54
CA LEU A 499 -28.09 -8.33 6.54
C LEU A 499 -28.03 -9.72 5.91
N GLN A 500 -28.20 -10.77 6.70
CA GLN A 500 -28.22 -12.15 6.23
C GLN A 500 -29.43 -12.42 5.31
N ASP A 501 -30.64 -12.08 5.78
CA ASP A 501 -31.88 -12.31 5.03
C ASP A 501 -31.89 -11.52 3.71
N ASP A 502 -31.54 -10.23 3.76
CA ASP A 502 -31.42 -9.37 2.58
C ASP A 502 -30.40 -9.93 1.57
N PHE A 503 -29.26 -10.44 2.05
CA PHE A 503 -28.21 -10.96 1.18
C PHE A 503 -28.59 -12.31 0.55
N VAL A 504 -29.19 -13.22 1.30
CA VAL A 504 -29.66 -14.51 0.77
C VAL A 504 -30.73 -14.28 -0.30
N GLU A 505 -31.67 -13.37 -0.08
CA GLU A 505 -32.67 -13.00 -1.07
C GLU A 505 -32.03 -12.41 -2.33
N PHE A 506 -31.12 -11.44 -2.16
CA PHE A 506 -30.36 -10.85 -3.26
C PHE A 506 -29.58 -11.90 -4.07
N ALA A 507 -29.01 -12.89 -3.42
CA ALA A 507 -28.18 -13.90 -4.05
C ALA A 507 -28.97 -14.94 -4.86
N LYS A 508 -30.29 -15.13 -4.60
CA LYS A 508 -31.14 -16.12 -5.31
C LYS A 508 -31.16 -15.89 -6.82
N ASP A 509 -31.21 -14.63 -7.23
CA ASP A 509 -31.29 -14.26 -8.65
C ASP A 509 -29.91 -14.06 -9.30
N LYS A 510 -28.82 -14.35 -8.55
CA LYS A 510 -27.46 -14.15 -9.00
C LYS A 510 -26.72 -15.48 -9.12
N ASN A 511 -25.93 -15.58 -10.17
CA ASN A 511 -25.12 -16.79 -10.42
C ASN A 511 -23.75 -16.72 -9.73
N PHE A 512 -23.72 -16.38 -8.43
CA PHE A 512 -22.49 -16.36 -7.65
C PHE A 512 -22.07 -17.78 -7.26
N GLN A 513 -20.78 -18.07 -7.38
CA GLN A 513 -20.20 -19.24 -6.73
C GLN A 513 -19.83 -18.87 -5.30
N VAL A 514 -20.15 -19.73 -4.34
CA VAL A 514 -19.84 -19.47 -2.92
C VAL A 514 -19.15 -20.68 -2.31
N LEU A 515 -18.10 -20.40 -1.54
CA LEU A 515 -17.35 -21.38 -0.76
C LEU A 515 -17.17 -20.87 0.67
N ASN A 516 -17.66 -21.62 1.64
CA ASN A 516 -17.52 -21.30 3.04
C ASN A 516 -16.53 -22.26 3.70
N PHE A 517 -15.52 -21.74 4.38
CA PHE A 517 -14.65 -22.49 5.29
C PHE A 517 -15.03 -22.16 6.74
N VAL A 518 -15.06 -23.16 7.61
CA VAL A 518 -15.34 -22.97 9.04
C VAL A 518 -14.29 -23.66 9.90
N GLU A 519 -13.85 -22.95 10.97
CA GLU A 519 -12.96 -23.53 11.95
C GLU A 519 -13.64 -24.60 12.82
N THR A 520 -12.89 -25.68 13.15
CA THR A 520 -13.35 -26.70 14.10
C THR A 520 -12.54 -26.71 15.40
N GLN A 521 -11.43 -25.95 15.44
CA GLN A 521 -10.61 -25.83 16.64
C GLN A 521 -10.87 -24.49 17.36
N PRO A 522 -10.90 -24.49 18.69
CA PRO A 522 -11.07 -23.27 19.46
C PRO A 522 -9.84 -22.38 19.37
N THR A 523 -10.08 -21.08 19.38
CA THR A 523 -9.03 -20.05 19.43
C THR A 523 -8.69 -19.70 20.87
N PHE A 524 -7.39 -19.55 21.17
CA PHE A 524 -6.91 -19.08 22.45
C PHE A 524 -6.94 -17.55 22.50
N ILE A 525 -7.68 -16.99 23.44
CA ILE A 525 -7.70 -15.56 23.74
C ILE A 525 -6.94 -15.35 25.06
N GLY A 526 -5.71 -14.82 24.96
CA GLY A 526 -4.80 -14.76 26.11
C GLY A 526 -4.36 -16.16 26.57
N ARG A 527 -4.07 -16.31 27.87
CA ARG A 527 -3.51 -17.57 28.40
C ARG A 527 -4.55 -18.58 28.89
N MET A 528 -5.82 -18.18 29.07
CA MET A 528 -6.79 -19.00 29.83
C MET A 528 -8.11 -19.28 29.11
N ILE A 529 -8.44 -18.59 28.04
CA ILE A 529 -9.76 -18.69 27.41
C ILE A 529 -9.65 -19.41 26.07
N LYS A 530 -10.36 -20.53 25.96
CA LYS A 530 -10.58 -21.27 24.70
C LYS A 530 -11.98 -20.96 24.20
N LEU A 531 -12.10 -20.45 22.97
CA LEU A 531 -13.38 -20.07 22.39
C LEU A 531 -13.46 -20.45 20.92
N HIS A 532 -14.55 -21.09 20.52
CA HIS A 532 -14.96 -21.14 19.12
C HIS A 532 -15.54 -19.76 18.76
N ILE A 533 -14.79 -18.96 18.02
CA ILE A 533 -15.17 -17.58 17.71
C ILE A 533 -16.40 -17.56 16.80
N VAL A 534 -16.41 -18.41 15.79
CA VAL A 534 -17.55 -18.55 14.87
C VAL A 534 -18.01 -20.01 14.89
N PRO A 535 -19.18 -20.30 15.49
CA PRO A 535 -19.77 -21.64 15.45
C PRO A 535 -20.09 -22.07 13.99
N VAL A 536 -20.11 -23.36 13.74
CA VAL A 536 -20.36 -23.92 12.41
C VAL A 536 -21.68 -23.42 11.83
N GLU A 537 -22.72 -23.37 12.65
CA GLU A 537 -24.06 -22.89 12.27
C GLU A 537 -24.02 -21.39 11.86
N SER A 538 -23.11 -20.62 12.47
CA SER A 538 -22.97 -19.21 12.14
C SER A 538 -22.12 -18.97 10.91
N ALA A 539 -21.21 -19.88 10.56
CA ALA A 539 -20.40 -19.79 9.36
C ALA A 539 -21.10 -20.31 8.11
N ASP A 540 -22.23 -20.97 8.27
CA ASP A 540 -23.05 -21.42 7.15
C ASP A 540 -23.86 -20.23 6.60
N LEU A 541 -23.55 -19.82 5.37
CA LEU A 541 -24.32 -18.81 4.67
C LEU A 541 -25.69 -19.32 4.21
N GLY A 542 -25.90 -20.64 4.14
CA GLY A 542 -27.05 -21.27 3.53
C GLY A 542 -27.00 -21.33 2.00
N ILE A 543 -25.87 -20.93 1.40
CA ILE A 543 -25.62 -20.97 -0.04
C ILE A 543 -24.19 -21.44 -0.29
N GLY A 544 -24.02 -22.32 -1.30
CA GLY A 544 -22.71 -22.87 -1.69
C GLY A 544 -22.22 -23.98 -0.75
N ASP A 545 -20.94 -24.34 -0.91
CA ASP A 545 -20.32 -25.40 -0.12
C ASP A 545 -19.87 -24.89 1.25
N LEU A 546 -20.10 -25.69 2.31
CA LEU A 546 -19.54 -25.46 3.64
C LEU A 546 -18.51 -26.54 3.94
N ILE A 547 -17.26 -26.15 4.18
CA ILE A 547 -16.14 -27.06 4.42
C ILE A 547 -15.57 -26.81 5.81
N PRO A 548 -15.71 -27.76 6.77
CA PRO A 548 -15.04 -27.68 8.05
C PRO A 548 -13.55 -27.99 7.90
N VAL A 549 -12.71 -27.18 8.58
CA VAL A 549 -11.26 -27.30 8.56
C VAL A 549 -10.71 -27.37 9.96
N ASP A 550 -9.81 -28.30 10.21
CA ASP A 550 -9.21 -28.57 11.54
C ASP A 550 -8.14 -27.53 11.93
N VAL A 551 -8.58 -26.28 12.08
CA VAL A 551 -7.78 -25.11 12.48
C VAL A 551 -8.63 -24.18 13.34
N ASN A 552 -7.98 -23.21 14.01
CA ASN A 552 -8.66 -22.16 14.75
C ASN A 552 -8.99 -20.93 13.86
N HIS A 553 -9.74 -19.99 14.42
CA HIS A 553 -10.21 -18.78 13.71
C HIS A 553 -9.10 -17.93 13.09
N LEU A 554 -7.96 -17.83 13.76
CA LEU A 554 -6.85 -16.98 13.29
C LEU A 554 -6.01 -17.65 12.20
N ASP A 555 -6.08 -18.98 12.09
CA ASP A 555 -5.25 -19.77 11.19
C ASP A 555 -6.01 -20.25 9.94
N ILE A 556 -7.34 -20.16 9.93
CA ILE A 556 -8.16 -20.64 8.82
C ILE A 556 -7.85 -19.95 7.48
N CYS A 557 -7.36 -18.73 7.50
CA CYS A 557 -6.93 -17.98 6.33
C CYS A 557 -5.41 -18.04 6.07
N LYS A 558 -4.68 -18.91 6.82
CA LYS A 558 -3.22 -19.01 6.78
C LYS A 558 -2.78 -20.44 6.42
N PRO A 559 -2.75 -20.80 5.15
CA PRO A 559 -2.29 -22.12 4.73
C PRO A 559 -0.83 -22.35 5.15
N LYS A 560 -0.53 -23.57 5.63
CA LYS A 560 0.82 -23.93 6.09
C LYS A 560 1.83 -24.03 4.96
N THR A 561 1.41 -24.58 3.84
CA THR A 561 2.23 -24.75 2.62
C THR A 561 1.38 -24.48 1.39
N LYS A 562 2.04 -24.37 0.24
CA LYS A 562 1.36 -24.25 -1.05
C LYS A 562 0.51 -25.50 -1.37
N ASP A 563 0.91 -26.67 -0.89
CA ASP A 563 0.17 -27.92 -1.09
C ASP A 563 -0.90 -28.19 -0.04
N ALA A 564 -1.05 -27.28 0.94
CA ALA A 564 -2.09 -27.41 1.96
C ALA A 564 -3.49 -27.31 1.37
N PHE A 565 -4.41 -28.10 1.89
CA PHE A 565 -5.81 -28.17 1.44
C PHE A 565 -6.47 -26.78 1.30
N LEU A 566 -6.28 -25.91 2.27
CA LEU A 566 -6.84 -24.54 2.25
C LEU A 566 -6.42 -23.75 1.00
N TYR A 567 -5.12 -23.78 0.67
CA TYR A 567 -4.64 -23.08 -0.51
C TYR A 567 -5.10 -23.74 -1.79
N GLN A 568 -4.97 -25.06 -1.90
CA GLN A 568 -5.34 -25.80 -3.12
C GLN A 568 -6.84 -25.69 -3.42
N ARG A 569 -7.70 -25.78 -2.40
CA ARG A 569 -9.15 -25.64 -2.61
C ARG A 569 -9.54 -24.20 -2.97
N THR A 570 -8.84 -23.20 -2.40
CA THR A 570 -9.01 -21.79 -2.78
C THR A 570 -8.61 -21.55 -4.24
N LEU A 571 -7.45 -22.06 -4.64
CA LEU A 571 -6.95 -21.95 -6.02
C LEU A 571 -7.91 -22.64 -7.01
N GLN A 572 -8.34 -23.84 -6.67
CA GLN A 572 -9.30 -24.61 -7.48
C GLN A 572 -10.60 -23.82 -7.66
N PHE A 573 -11.16 -23.25 -6.57
CA PHE A 573 -12.39 -22.46 -6.65
C PHE A 573 -12.23 -21.24 -7.57
N ILE A 574 -11.10 -20.51 -7.46
CA ILE A 574 -10.81 -19.36 -8.33
C ILE A 574 -10.79 -19.80 -9.80
N CYS A 575 -10.05 -20.87 -10.11
CA CYS A 575 -9.93 -21.39 -11.47
C CYS A 575 -11.28 -21.89 -12.04
N GLU A 576 -12.05 -22.64 -11.26
CA GLU A 576 -13.38 -23.16 -11.65
C GLU A 576 -14.37 -22.02 -11.91
N THR A 577 -14.37 -21.01 -11.01
CA THR A 577 -15.28 -19.87 -11.12
C THR A 577 -14.99 -19.05 -12.38
N LEU A 578 -13.72 -18.79 -12.69
CA LEU A 578 -13.33 -18.03 -13.89
C LEU A 578 -13.46 -18.87 -15.18
N ALA A 579 -13.29 -20.19 -15.12
CA ALA A 579 -13.46 -21.06 -16.29
C ALA A 579 -14.92 -21.15 -16.76
N ARG A 580 -15.88 -20.98 -15.85
CA ARG A 580 -17.32 -20.95 -16.21
C ARG A 580 -17.69 -19.72 -17.06
N ASP A 581 -17.04 -18.58 -16.80
CA ASP A 581 -17.23 -17.35 -17.59
C ASP A 581 -16.77 -17.49 -19.06
N LEU A 582 -15.83 -18.38 -19.33
CA LEU A 582 -15.34 -18.63 -20.69
C LEU A 582 -16.25 -19.56 -21.50
N LYS A 583 -17.22 -20.21 -20.84
CA LYS A 583 -18.17 -21.15 -21.47
C LYS A 583 -19.55 -20.52 -21.71
N ASN A 584 -19.84 -19.40 -21.07
CA ASN A 584 -21.04 -18.59 -21.26
C ASN A 584 -20.75 -17.36 -22.11
#